data_abd55c0776d78f989524109347bc5d34
#
_entry.id   abd55c0776d78f989524109347bc5d34
#
_cell.length_a   1.000
_cell.length_b   1.000
_cell.length_c   1.000
_cell.angle_alpha   90.00
_cell.angle_beta   90.00
_cell.angle_gamma   90.00
#
_symmetry.space_group_name_H-M   'P 1'
#
loop_
_entity.id
_entity.type
_entity.pdbx_description
1 polymer ?
#
loop_
_entity_poly.entity_id
_entity_poly.type
_entity_poly.pdbx_seq_one_letter_code
_entity_poly.pdbx_strand_id
1 'polypeptide(L)'
;MGNKKNKSDLRKPVGHDGLKKISPDKLWRIALIAFNSIILTVVHFGFIQMGHPIISPIVNVGIWICFGVMLIVFVVYNRGFTQKGITYEMLPVSWSEEKKTAYLEGIAKRQKNSKWMLSVLIPLAVPVMLEAIVLFTWPTIQNLLGIS
;
A
#
# COMPACT_ATOMS: atom_id res chain seq x y z
N MET A 1 -13.13 -4.47 58.92
CA MET A 1 -11.80 -4.22 58.32
C MET A 1 -11.95 -3.85 56.87
N GLY A 2 -11.95 -2.57 56.56
CA GLY A 2 -12.21 -2.03 55.20
C GLY A 2 -10.92 -1.86 54.44
N ASN A 3 -10.85 -2.51 53.28
CA ASN A 3 -9.72 -2.43 52.37
C ASN A 3 -9.79 -1.11 51.57
N LYS A 4 -9.04 -0.10 51.96
CA LYS A 4 -8.87 1.15 51.21
C LYS A 4 -8.04 0.87 49.96
N LYS A 5 -8.71 0.63 48.80
CA LYS A 5 -8.05 0.65 47.49
C LYS A 5 -7.50 2.07 47.23
N ASN A 6 -6.20 2.13 47.11
CA ASN A 6 -5.40 3.30 46.86
C ASN A 6 -5.76 3.94 45.50
N LYS A 7 -6.27 5.16 45.54
CA LYS A 7 -6.80 5.95 44.40
C LYS A 7 -5.70 6.71 43.66
N SER A 8 -4.42 6.30 43.80
CA SER A 8 -3.25 7.01 43.26
C SER A 8 -2.76 6.56 41.86
N ASP A 9 -3.38 5.51 41.23
CA ASP A 9 -2.91 5.00 39.94
C ASP A 9 -3.61 5.57 38.70
N LEU A 10 -4.42 6.62 38.86
CA LEU A 10 -5.24 7.16 37.75
C LEU A 10 -4.66 8.42 37.08
N ARG A 11 -3.38 8.71 37.27
CA ARG A 11 -2.72 9.81 36.50
C ARG A 11 -1.36 9.40 35.99
N LYS A 12 -1.33 8.42 35.09
CA LYS A 12 -0.22 8.40 34.13
C LYS A 12 -0.49 9.51 33.12
N PRO A 13 0.39 10.53 33.01
CA PRO A 13 0.27 11.51 31.94
C PRO A 13 0.33 10.73 30.64
N VAL A 14 -0.60 11.03 29.72
CA VAL A 14 -0.52 10.61 28.32
C VAL A 14 0.76 11.25 27.79
N GLY A 15 1.84 10.49 27.87
CA GLY A 15 3.10 10.90 27.28
C GLY A 15 2.82 11.12 25.80
N HIS A 16 3.16 12.31 25.31
CA HIS A 16 3.38 12.55 23.89
C HIS A 16 4.32 11.43 23.42
N ASP A 17 3.76 10.36 22.83
CA ASP A 17 4.53 9.34 22.16
C ASP A 17 5.29 10.04 21.04
N GLY A 18 6.52 10.41 21.38
CA GLY A 18 7.46 10.99 20.45
C GLY A 18 7.48 10.12 19.19
N LEU A 19 7.48 10.77 18.05
CA LEU A 19 7.61 10.23 16.70
C LEU A 19 8.36 8.91 16.74
N LYS A 20 7.64 7.80 16.52
CA LYS A 20 8.20 6.44 16.54
C LYS A 20 9.39 6.43 15.60
N LYS A 21 10.61 6.40 16.17
CA LYS A 21 11.86 6.39 15.42
C LYS A 21 11.81 5.27 14.38
N ILE A 22 11.68 5.65 13.11
CA ILE A 22 11.59 4.69 12.00
C ILE A 22 12.92 3.93 11.98
N SER A 23 12.89 2.59 12.04
CA SER A 23 14.10 1.79 11.97
C SER A 23 14.81 2.03 10.63
N PRO A 24 16.15 2.04 10.59
CA PRO A 24 16.93 2.30 9.37
C PRO A 24 16.55 1.36 8.22
N ASP A 25 16.24 0.10 8.51
CA ASP A 25 15.78 -0.87 7.49
C ASP A 25 14.46 -0.47 6.84
N LYS A 26 13.54 0.13 7.60
CA LYS A 26 12.27 0.63 7.04
C LYS A 26 12.51 1.85 6.17
N LEU A 27 13.40 2.76 6.61
CA LEU A 27 13.77 3.94 5.85
C LEU A 27 14.39 3.55 4.51
N TRP A 28 15.32 2.60 4.52
CA TRP A 28 15.96 2.08 3.31
C TRP A 28 14.97 1.48 2.32
N ARG A 29 14.00 0.69 2.80
CA ARG A 29 12.95 0.14 1.94
C ARG A 29 12.07 1.22 1.31
N ILE A 30 11.70 2.25 2.08
CA ILE A 30 10.93 3.38 1.57
C ILE A 30 11.74 4.13 0.50
N ALA A 31 13.02 4.37 0.75
CA ALA A 31 13.90 5.02 -0.22
C ALA A 31 14.02 4.23 -1.52
N LEU A 32 14.17 2.90 -1.45
CA LEU A 32 14.21 2.03 -2.63
C LEU A 32 12.89 2.06 -3.42
N ILE A 33 11.76 2.02 -2.73
CA ILE A 33 10.44 2.09 -3.40
C ILE A 33 10.29 3.44 -4.10
N ALA A 34 10.65 4.54 -3.44
CA ALA A 34 10.60 5.88 -4.01
C ALA A 34 11.53 6.01 -5.23
N PHE A 35 12.76 5.52 -5.12
CA PHE A 35 13.72 5.54 -6.21
C PHE A 35 13.24 4.74 -7.43
N ASN A 36 12.77 3.51 -7.23
CA ASN A 36 12.20 2.70 -8.30
C ASN A 36 10.95 3.34 -8.92
N SER A 37 10.12 4.01 -8.12
CA SER A 37 8.95 4.73 -8.62
C SER A 37 9.36 5.88 -9.55
N ILE A 38 10.37 6.65 -9.17
CA ILE A 38 10.90 7.75 -9.98
C ILE A 38 11.46 7.21 -11.30
N ILE A 39 12.32 6.18 -11.23
CA ILE A 39 12.92 5.59 -12.44
C ILE A 39 11.83 5.09 -13.38
N LEU A 40 10.88 4.30 -12.87
CA LEU A 40 9.82 3.73 -13.70
C LEU A 40 8.95 4.82 -14.32
N THR A 41 8.66 5.88 -13.57
CA THR A 41 7.89 7.03 -14.07
C THR A 41 8.65 7.76 -15.19
N VAL A 42 9.93 8.06 -14.99
CA VAL A 42 10.77 8.73 -15.99
C VAL A 42 10.89 7.89 -17.27
N VAL A 43 11.11 6.58 -17.12
CA VAL A 43 11.20 5.67 -18.26
C VAL A 43 9.87 5.58 -19.00
N HIS A 44 8.74 5.43 -18.26
CA HIS A 44 7.40 5.35 -18.84
C HIS A 44 7.05 6.61 -19.66
N PHE A 45 7.16 7.78 -19.04
CA PHE A 45 6.89 9.05 -19.73
C PHE A 45 7.89 9.32 -20.85
N GLY A 46 9.17 8.95 -20.69
CA GLY A 46 10.17 9.03 -21.75
C GLY A 46 9.77 8.25 -23.00
N PHE A 47 9.29 7.00 -22.85
CA PHE A 47 8.78 6.20 -23.97
C PHE A 47 7.53 6.80 -24.62
N ILE A 48 6.62 7.37 -23.81
CA ILE A 48 5.42 8.04 -24.34
C ILE A 48 5.83 9.28 -25.15
N GLN A 49 6.78 10.09 -24.66
CA GLN A 49 7.25 11.31 -25.34
C GLN A 49 8.04 11.04 -26.62
N MET A 50 8.66 9.86 -26.76
CA MET A 50 9.31 9.46 -28.00
C MET A 50 8.34 9.41 -29.19
N GLY A 51 7.02 9.32 -28.92
CA GLY A 51 5.96 9.38 -29.94
C GLY A 51 6.03 8.26 -30.98
N HIS A 52 6.75 7.17 -30.69
CA HIS A 52 6.87 6.07 -31.62
C HIS A 52 5.51 5.37 -31.80
N PRO A 53 4.96 5.27 -33.02
CA PRO A 53 3.55 4.88 -33.24
C PRO A 53 3.19 3.48 -32.72
N ILE A 54 4.17 2.59 -32.60
CA ILE A 54 3.95 1.22 -32.14
C ILE A 54 4.42 1.03 -30.70
N ILE A 55 5.59 1.55 -30.33
CA ILE A 55 6.21 1.29 -29.02
C ILE A 55 5.47 2.02 -27.89
N SER A 56 5.12 3.29 -28.09
CA SER A 56 4.45 4.09 -27.05
C SER A 56 3.14 3.48 -26.57
N PRO A 57 2.18 3.07 -27.43
CA PRO A 57 0.96 2.42 -26.97
C PRO A 57 1.20 1.06 -26.32
N ILE A 58 2.17 0.27 -26.83
CA ILE A 58 2.49 -1.03 -26.23
C ILE A 58 3.03 -0.86 -24.80
N VAL A 59 3.94 0.08 -24.58
CA VAL A 59 4.51 0.36 -23.26
C VAL A 59 3.41 0.86 -22.31
N ASN A 60 2.55 1.74 -22.80
CA ASN A 60 1.45 2.28 -22.01
C ASN A 60 0.48 1.18 -21.58
N VAL A 61 -0.10 0.45 -22.51
CA VAL A 61 -1.02 -0.66 -22.22
C VAL A 61 -0.35 -1.74 -21.38
N GLY A 62 0.92 -2.03 -21.63
CA GLY A 62 1.70 -3.00 -20.87
C GLY A 62 1.81 -2.65 -19.38
N ILE A 63 2.06 -1.41 -19.05
CA ILE A 63 2.12 -0.96 -17.63
C ILE A 63 0.77 -1.09 -16.94
N TRP A 64 -0.33 -0.72 -17.62
CA TRP A 64 -1.68 -0.86 -17.07
C TRP A 64 -2.04 -2.32 -16.80
N ILE A 65 -1.72 -3.22 -17.75
CA ILE A 65 -1.94 -4.67 -17.59
C ILE A 65 -1.09 -5.20 -16.44
N CYS A 66 0.20 -4.89 -16.38
CA CYS A 66 1.08 -5.33 -15.31
C CYS A 66 0.59 -4.87 -13.94
N PHE A 67 0.17 -3.60 -13.81
CA PHE A 67 -0.40 -3.07 -12.59
C PHE A 67 -1.68 -3.81 -12.19
N GLY A 68 -2.61 -3.99 -13.13
CA GLY A 68 -3.88 -4.70 -12.89
C GLY A 68 -3.67 -6.15 -12.44
N VAL A 69 -2.80 -6.89 -13.13
CA VAL A 69 -2.47 -8.28 -12.78
C VAL A 69 -1.82 -8.34 -11.39
N MET A 70 -0.83 -7.49 -11.09
CA MET A 70 -0.17 -7.46 -9.79
C MET A 70 -1.14 -7.08 -8.67
N LEU A 71 -2.08 -6.17 -8.93
CA LEU A 71 -3.12 -5.79 -7.98
C LEU A 71 -4.04 -6.97 -7.66
N ILE A 72 -4.51 -7.68 -8.69
CA ILE A 72 -5.36 -8.86 -8.53
C ILE A 72 -4.62 -9.94 -7.73
N VAL A 73 -3.38 -10.25 -8.11
CA VAL A 73 -2.56 -11.24 -7.40
C VAL A 73 -2.37 -10.84 -5.93
N PHE A 74 -2.09 -9.57 -5.66
CA PHE A 74 -1.95 -9.06 -4.30
C PHE A 74 -3.24 -9.23 -3.48
N VAL A 75 -4.39 -8.86 -4.05
CA VAL A 75 -5.70 -8.97 -3.38
C VAL A 75 -6.06 -10.43 -3.10
N VAL A 76 -5.90 -11.29 -4.10
CA VAL A 76 -6.20 -12.73 -3.97
C VAL A 76 -5.27 -13.38 -2.95
N TYR A 77 -3.97 -13.09 -3.00
CA TYR A 77 -2.99 -13.66 -2.07
C TYR A 77 -3.27 -13.25 -0.62
N ASN A 78 -3.62 -11.99 -0.40
CA ASN A 78 -3.95 -11.47 0.92
C ASN A 78 -5.40 -11.74 1.37
N ARG A 79 -6.24 -12.37 0.53
CA ARG A 79 -7.67 -12.57 0.79
C ARG A 79 -8.40 -11.26 1.11
N GLY A 80 -8.12 -10.22 0.34
CA GLY A 80 -8.71 -8.89 0.48
C GLY A 80 -7.80 -7.89 1.19
N PHE A 81 -8.24 -6.63 1.21
CA PHE A 81 -7.49 -5.51 1.82
C PHE A 81 -7.63 -5.44 3.35
N THR A 82 -8.61 -6.14 3.92
CA THR A 82 -9.18 -5.87 5.26
C THR A 82 -8.68 -6.78 6.37
N GLN A 83 -7.74 -7.69 6.11
CA GLN A 83 -7.27 -8.63 7.17
C GLN A 83 -6.30 -8.00 8.20
N LYS A 84 -6.05 -6.68 8.13
CA LYS A 84 -5.32 -6.00 9.19
C LYS A 84 -6.24 -5.77 10.38
N GLY A 85 -5.89 -6.37 11.51
CA GLY A 85 -6.60 -6.14 12.77
C GLY A 85 -7.60 -7.22 13.18
N ILE A 86 -7.63 -8.37 12.49
CA ILE A 86 -8.37 -9.52 13.01
C ILE A 86 -7.72 -9.97 14.30
N THR A 87 -8.42 -9.76 15.38
CA THR A 87 -8.07 -10.22 16.73
C THR A 87 -8.70 -11.57 17.01
N TYR A 88 -8.14 -12.28 17.97
CA TYR A 88 -8.65 -13.58 18.44
C TYR A 88 -10.15 -13.56 18.79
N GLU A 89 -10.61 -12.44 19.36
CA GLU A 89 -12.00 -12.22 19.79
C GLU A 89 -13.00 -12.08 18.62
N MET A 90 -12.51 -11.73 17.42
CA MET A 90 -13.34 -11.58 16.22
C MET A 90 -13.58 -12.92 15.50
N LEU A 91 -12.91 -13.99 15.94
CA LEU A 91 -13.05 -15.31 15.33
C LEU A 91 -14.28 -16.04 15.92
N PRO A 92 -14.96 -16.87 15.11
CA PRO A 92 -16.15 -17.61 15.56
C PRO A 92 -15.87 -18.38 16.85
N VAL A 93 -16.78 -18.25 17.82
CA VAL A 93 -16.68 -18.96 19.11
C VAL A 93 -16.69 -20.48 18.92
N SER A 94 -17.31 -20.98 17.84
CA SER A 94 -17.37 -22.38 17.48
C SER A 94 -16.04 -23.01 17.04
N TRP A 95 -15.00 -22.18 16.80
CA TRP A 95 -13.70 -22.70 16.41
C TRP A 95 -12.88 -23.12 17.62
N SER A 96 -12.20 -24.30 17.50
CA SER A 96 -11.22 -24.71 18.52
C SER A 96 -10.08 -23.70 18.62
N GLU A 97 -9.45 -23.60 19.79
CA GLU A 97 -8.31 -22.75 20.07
C GLU A 97 -7.17 -22.94 19.06
N GLU A 98 -6.90 -24.19 18.74
CA GLU A 98 -5.90 -24.62 17.78
C GLU A 98 -6.18 -24.06 16.36
N LYS A 99 -7.46 -24.12 15.94
CA LYS A 99 -7.88 -23.59 14.63
C LYS A 99 -7.79 -22.06 14.56
N LYS A 100 -8.12 -21.36 15.64
CA LYS A 100 -8.00 -19.90 15.73
C LYS A 100 -6.54 -19.46 15.65
N THR A 101 -5.65 -20.15 16.38
CA THR A 101 -4.21 -19.85 16.38
C THR A 101 -3.60 -20.10 15.00
N ALA A 102 -3.86 -21.25 14.38
CA ALA A 102 -3.39 -21.59 13.05
C ALA A 102 -3.87 -20.58 11.98
N TYR A 103 -5.10 -20.08 12.12
CA TYR A 103 -5.65 -19.07 11.21
C TYR A 103 -4.91 -17.72 11.34
N LEU A 104 -4.67 -17.24 12.57
CA LEU A 104 -3.94 -16.00 12.83
C LEU A 104 -2.48 -16.07 12.37
N GLU A 105 -1.80 -17.20 12.63
CA GLU A 105 -0.46 -17.44 12.13
C GLU A 105 -0.41 -17.46 10.60
N GLY A 106 -1.39 -18.07 9.96
CA GLY A 106 -1.54 -18.08 8.51
C GLY A 106 -1.70 -16.67 7.93
N ILE A 107 -2.46 -15.80 8.59
CA ILE A 107 -2.58 -14.37 8.21
C ILE A 107 -1.24 -13.65 8.37
N ALA A 108 -0.59 -13.79 9.51
CA ALA A 108 0.69 -13.15 9.79
C ALA A 108 1.78 -13.57 8.79
N LYS A 109 1.84 -14.86 8.45
CA LYS A 109 2.76 -15.40 7.43
C LYS A 109 2.50 -14.81 6.05
N ARG A 110 1.25 -14.74 5.63
CA ARG A 110 0.87 -14.13 4.34
C ARG A 110 1.21 -12.65 4.29
N GLN A 111 0.87 -11.88 5.33
CA GLN A 111 1.22 -10.46 5.41
C GLN A 111 2.73 -10.23 5.38
N LYS A 112 3.52 -11.08 6.03
CA LYS A 112 4.97 -11.00 5.97
C LYS A 112 5.49 -11.27 4.55
N ASN A 113 4.96 -12.31 3.91
CA ASN A 113 5.37 -12.71 2.57
C ASN A 113 4.90 -11.74 1.48
N SER A 114 3.77 -11.04 1.66
CA SER A 114 3.26 -10.09 0.66
C SER A 114 3.94 -8.71 0.67
N LYS A 115 4.81 -8.45 1.65
CA LYS A 115 5.50 -7.15 1.74
C LYS A 115 6.35 -6.81 0.51
N TRP A 116 6.94 -7.82 -0.15
CA TRP A 116 7.70 -7.61 -1.36
C TRP A 116 6.80 -7.21 -2.54
N MET A 117 5.56 -7.74 -2.58
CA MET A 117 4.60 -7.40 -3.64
C MET A 117 4.25 -5.90 -3.62
N LEU A 118 4.15 -5.30 -2.42
CA LEU A 118 3.97 -3.85 -2.29
C LEU A 118 5.16 -3.06 -2.83
N SER A 119 6.38 -3.59 -2.70
CA SER A 119 7.58 -2.96 -3.24
C SER A 119 7.62 -2.92 -4.78
N VAL A 120 6.83 -3.76 -5.45
CA VAL A 120 6.63 -3.74 -6.91
C VAL A 120 5.36 -2.99 -7.28
N LEU A 121 4.28 -3.21 -6.53
CA LEU A 121 2.97 -2.62 -6.82
C LEU A 121 2.98 -1.09 -6.70
N ILE A 122 3.64 -0.54 -5.68
CA ILE A 122 3.71 0.91 -5.46
C ILE A 122 4.43 1.63 -6.63
N PRO A 123 5.65 1.21 -7.05
CA PRO A 123 6.29 1.78 -8.23
C PRO A 123 5.46 1.71 -9.51
N LEU A 124 4.71 0.63 -9.73
CA LEU A 124 3.81 0.51 -10.88
C LEU A 124 2.58 1.42 -10.77
N ALA A 125 2.07 1.62 -9.56
CA ALA A 125 0.91 2.48 -9.33
C ALA A 125 1.19 3.96 -9.63
N VAL A 126 2.41 4.44 -9.37
CA VAL A 126 2.75 5.86 -9.51
C VAL A 126 2.56 6.38 -10.94
N PRO A 127 3.18 5.78 -12.00
CA PRO A 127 2.99 6.25 -13.36
C PRO A 127 1.53 6.10 -13.82
N VAL A 128 0.85 5.02 -13.46
CA VAL A 128 -0.57 4.79 -13.77
C VAL A 128 -1.46 5.88 -13.16
N MET A 129 -1.24 6.23 -11.90
CA MET A 129 -2.01 7.29 -11.24
C MET A 129 -1.72 8.67 -11.82
N LEU A 130 -0.44 8.97 -12.13
CA LEU A 130 -0.08 10.23 -12.77
C LEU A 130 -0.71 10.36 -14.14
N GLU A 131 -0.69 9.30 -14.95
CA GLU A 131 -1.34 9.28 -16.25
C GLU A 131 -2.85 9.47 -16.13
N ALA A 132 -3.50 8.79 -15.20
CA ALA A 132 -4.93 8.99 -14.94
C ALA A 132 -5.23 10.44 -14.54
N ILE A 133 -4.43 11.03 -13.66
CA ILE A 133 -4.59 12.44 -13.26
C ILE A 133 -4.47 13.34 -14.50
N VAL A 134 -3.45 13.16 -15.33
CA VAL A 134 -3.26 13.96 -16.55
C VAL A 134 -4.45 13.81 -17.49
N LEU A 135 -4.92 12.58 -17.73
CA LEU A 135 -6.06 12.32 -18.62
C LEU A 135 -7.34 13.01 -18.14
N PHE A 136 -7.59 13.04 -16.84
CA PHE A 136 -8.81 13.66 -16.30
C PHE A 136 -8.70 15.17 -16.12
N THR A 137 -7.52 15.69 -15.83
CA THR A 137 -7.33 17.13 -15.58
C THR A 137 -7.03 17.92 -16.85
N TRP A 138 -6.37 17.31 -17.84
CA TRP A 138 -5.96 18.00 -19.06
C TRP A 138 -7.12 18.64 -19.85
N PRO A 139 -8.23 17.94 -20.12
CA PRO A 139 -9.38 18.55 -20.80
C PRO A 139 -9.95 19.73 -20.02
N THR A 140 -9.99 19.64 -18.69
CA THR A 140 -10.47 20.73 -17.82
C THR A 140 -9.55 21.95 -17.92
N ILE A 141 -8.23 21.73 -17.90
CA ILE A 141 -7.24 22.79 -18.03
C ILE A 141 -7.32 23.46 -19.42
N GLN A 142 -7.45 22.69 -20.49
CA GLN A 142 -7.62 23.21 -21.84
C GLN A 142 -8.84 24.11 -21.94
N ASN A 143 -9.99 23.66 -21.44
CA ASN A 143 -11.23 24.45 -21.41
C ASN A 143 -11.06 25.75 -20.61
N LEU A 144 -10.33 25.71 -19.50
CA LEU A 144 -10.12 26.88 -18.63
C LEU A 144 -9.17 27.92 -19.25
N LEU A 145 -8.20 27.45 -20.03
CA LEU A 145 -7.21 28.29 -20.71
C LEU A 145 -7.67 28.74 -22.12
N GLY A 146 -8.85 28.27 -22.60
CA GLY A 146 -9.34 28.58 -23.94
C GLY A 146 -8.46 28.03 -25.07
N ILE A 147 -7.67 26.98 -24.80
CA ILE A 147 -6.83 26.30 -25.77
C ILE A 147 -7.64 25.13 -26.31
N SER A 148 -8.37 25.37 -27.40
CA SER A 148 -9.09 24.33 -28.16
C SER A 148 -8.40 24.03 -29.46
#